data_daef5644e0dfd63b8fbecd62ec49cbda
#
_entry.id   daef5644e0dfd63b8fbecd62ec49cbda
#
_cell.length_a   1.000
_cell.length_b   1.000
_cell.length_c   1.000
_cell.angle_alpha   90.00
_cell.angle_beta   90.00
_cell.angle_gamma   90.00
#
_symmetry.space_group_name_H-M   'P 1'
#
loop_
_entity.id
_entity.type
_entity.pdbx_description
1 polymer ?
#
loop_
_entity_poly.entity_id
_entity_poly.type
_entity_poly.pdbx_seq_one_letter_code
_entity_poly.pdbx_strand_id
1 'polypeptide(L)'
;MNITVNGKEYILEYTFEAAECHECIDAAMDIFGGMMTAKIDSKHSEEMQVRDFLMSLSDLPRMAMDMFYAGLLENHGTGPDGDGTITSRADARCLYKQFCRENPEDERATSYYALCTSIAEQMEKDGFFKRTGMEDILENMESLV
;
A
#
# COMPACT_ATOMS: atom_id res chain seq x y z
N MET A 1 4.90 7.81 -6.84
CA MET A 1 3.50 8.32 -6.82
C MET A 1 3.47 9.65 -6.09
N ASN A 2 3.00 10.67 -6.75
CA ASN A 2 2.93 12.01 -6.16
C ASN A 2 1.47 12.49 -6.12
N ILE A 3 1.14 13.25 -5.09
CA ILE A 3 -0.16 13.93 -4.98
C ILE A 3 0.08 15.39 -4.62
N THR A 4 -0.82 16.26 -5.06
CA THR A 4 -0.78 17.67 -4.72
C THR A 4 -2.00 18.01 -3.86
N VAL A 5 -1.77 18.63 -2.71
CA VAL A 5 -2.81 19.03 -1.78
C VAL A 5 -2.51 20.46 -1.30
N ASN A 6 -3.46 21.37 -1.47
CA ASN A 6 -3.31 22.78 -1.12
C ASN A 6 -2.04 23.43 -1.74
N GLY A 7 -1.73 23.04 -2.99
CA GLY A 7 -0.58 23.57 -3.70
C GLY A 7 0.76 22.96 -3.31
N LYS A 8 0.79 22.08 -2.32
CA LYS A 8 2.02 21.38 -1.90
C LYS A 8 2.05 19.97 -2.51
N GLU A 9 3.21 19.61 -3.07
CA GLU A 9 3.43 18.26 -3.59
C GLU A 9 3.88 17.33 -2.47
N TYR A 10 3.23 16.17 -2.38
CA TYR A 10 3.59 15.10 -1.45
C TYR A 10 4.07 13.90 -2.25
N ILE A 11 5.24 13.40 -1.87
CA ILE A 11 5.89 12.29 -2.55
C ILE A 11 5.69 11.02 -1.72
N LEU A 12 5.10 10.00 -2.32
CA LEU A 12 5.00 8.68 -1.69
C LEU A 12 6.14 7.81 -2.19
N GLU A 13 6.93 7.31 -1.25
CA GLU A 13 8.10 6.50 -1.51
C GLU A 13 8.11 5.29 -0.60
N TYR A 14 8.36 4.12 -1.17
CA TYR A 14 8.33 2.85 -0.44
C TYR A 14 9.74 2.25 -0.40
N THR A 15 10.58 2.85 0.44
CA THR A 15 11.97 2.46 0.62
C THR A 15 12.24 2.11 2.10
N PHE A 16 13.01 2.90 2.81
CA PHE A 16 13.46 2.55 4.16
C PHE A 16 12.39 2.70 5.24
N GLU A 17 11.74 3.85 5.30
CA GLU A 17 10.72 4.11 6.33
C GLU A 17 9.49 3.21 6.15
N ALA A 18 9.04 3.01 4.91
CA ALA A 18 7.91 2.13 4.64
C ALA A 18 8.25 0.67 4.97
N ALA A 19 9.49 0.24 4.71
CA ALA A 19 9.94 -1.12 5.00
C ALA A 19 10.01 -1.42 6.50
N GLU A 20 10.13 -0.40 7.34
CA GLU A 20 10.11 -0.54 8.80
C GLU A 20 8.69 -0.38 9.38
N CYS A 21 7.73 0.03 8.57
CA CYS A 21 6.34 0.22 9.00
C CYS A 21 5.61 -1.12 9.01
N HIS A 22 5.39 -1.66 10.21
CA HIS A 22 4.79 -2.98 10.42
C HIS A 22 3.41 -3.09 9.76
N GLU A 23 2.58 -2.07 9.95
CA GLU A 23 1.21 -2.04 9.41
C GLU A 23 1.21 -2.04 7.87
N CYS A 24 2.18 -1.38 7.26
CA CYS A 24 2.35 -1.37 5.81
C CYS A 24 2.70 -2.76 5.27
N ILE A 25 3.63 -3.44 5.92
CA ILE A 25 4.04 -4.79 5.54
C ILE A 25 2.86 -5.75 5.66
N ASP A 26 2.13 -5.70 6.77
CA ASP A 26 0.95 -6.54 6.98
C ASP A 26 -0.12 -6.28 5.92
N ALA A 27 -0.41 -5.02 5.61
CA ALA A 27 -1.38 -4.65 4.59
C ALA A 27 -0.96 -5.15 3.20
N ALA A 28 0.31 -4.96 2.86
CA ALA A 28 0.85 -5.42 1.58
C ALA A 28 0.79 -6.95 1.46
N MET A 29 1.10 -7.67 2.54
CA MET A 29 0.99 -9.13 2.56
C MET A 29 -0.45 -9.60 2.39
N ASP A 30 -1.40 -8.96 3.07
CA ASP A 30 -2.81 -9.32 2.99
C ASP A 30 -3.37 -9.10 1.58
N ILE A 31 -3.03 -7.98 0.95
CA ILE A 31 -3.55 -7.65 -0.38
C ILE A 31 -2.80 -8.41 -1.48
N PHE A 32 -1.48 -8.30 -1.50
CA PHE A 32 -0.66 -8.78 -2.62
C PHE A 32 -0.20 -10.23 -2.43
N GLY A 33 0.04 -10.64 -1.20
CA GLY A 33 0.38 -12.01 -0.86
C GLY A 33 -0.76 -12.98 -1.20
N GLY A 34 -2.00 -12.59 -0.95
CA GLY A 34 -3.17 -13.36 -1.33
C GLY A 34 -3.29 -13.56 -2.84
N MET A 35 -2.98 -12.53 -3.63
CA MET A 35 -2.97 -12.62 -5.08
C MET A 35 -1.85 -13.54 -5.59
N MET A 36 -0.70 -13.54 -4.95
CA MET A 36 0.44 -14.37 -5.32
C MET A 36 0.23 -15.85 -4.93
N THR A 37 -0.34 -16.10 -3.74
CA THR A 37 -0.66 -17.45 -3.31
C THR A 37 -1.80 -18.07 -4.13
N ALA A 38 -2.73 -17.27 -4.62
CA ALA A 38 -3.80 -17.75 -5.51
C ALA A 38 -3.25 -18.24 -6.85
N LYS A 39 -2.13 -17.71 -7.33
CA LYS A 39 -1.43 -18.21 -8.52
C LYS A 39 -0.70 -19.52 -8.26
N ILE A 40 -0.25 -19.75 -7.02
CA ILE A 40 0.48 -20.96 -6.63
C ILE A 40 -0.48 -22.11 -6.30
N ASP A 41 -1.61 -21.78 -5.70
CA ASP A 41 -2.58 -22.78 -5.23
C ASP A 41 -3.77 -22.89 -6.18
N SER A 42 -3.54 -23.59 -7.31
CA SER A 42 -4.58 -23.91 -8.28
C SER A 42 -5.63 -24.90 -7.73
N LYS A 43 -5.49 -25.34 -6.47
CA LYS A 43 -6.39 -26.29 -5.81
C LYS A 43 -7.49 -25.62 -5.00
N HIS A 44 -7.43 -24.31 -4.76
CA HIS A 44 -8.55 -23.60 -4.13
C HIS A 44 -9.68 -23.45 -5.14
N SER A 45 -10.88 -23.82 -4.74
CA SER A 45 -12.07 -23.66 -5.58
C SER A 45 -12.27 -22.15 -5.86
N GLU A 46 -12.86 -21.84 -7.02
CA GLU A 46 -13.21 -20.46 -7.39
C GLU A 46 -14.07 -19.79 -6.31
N GLU A 47 -14.93 -20.55 -5.65
CA GLU A 47 -15.77 -20.07 -4.56
C GLU A 47 -14.96 -19.55 -3.37
N MET A 48 -13.90 -20.27 -2.98
CA MET A 48 -13.02 -19.83 -1.88
C MET A 48 -12.21 -18.60 -2.26
N GLN A 49 -11.77 -18.50 -3.51
CA GLN A 49 -11.04 -17.33 -4.00
C GLN A 49 -11.91 -16.08 -4.00
N VAL A 50 -13.17 -16.20 -4.46
CA VAL A 50 -14.14 -15.10 -4.46
C VAL A 50 -14.47 -14.70 -3.03
N ARG A 51 -14.66 -15.67 -2.13
CA ARG A 51 -14.96 -15.43 -0.72
C ARG A 51 -13.82 -14.66 -0.05
N ASP A 52 -12.57 -15.12 -0.22
CA ASP A 52 -11.39 -14.47 0.35
C ASP A 52 -11.23 -13.04 -0.20
N PHE A 53 -11.48 -12.86 -1.50
CA PHE A 53 -11.46 -11.54 -2.12
C PHE A 53 -12.53 -10.62 -1.52
N LEU A 54 -13.76 -11.11 -1.37
CA LEU A 54 -14.86 -10.32 -0.79
C LEU A 54 -14.61 -9.98 0.67
N MET A 55 -14.01 -10.89 1.43
CA MET A 55 -13.65 -10.62 2.83
C MET A 55 -12.54 -9.59 2.93
N SER A 56 -11.59 -9.59 2.00
CA SER A 56 -10.51 -8.58 1.97
C SER A 56 -11.02 -7.19 1.63
N LEU A 57 -12.13 -7.07 0.88
CA LEU A 57 -12.70 -5.77 0.52
C LEU A 57 -13.18 -4.98 1.74
N SER A 58 -13.64 -5.64 2.81
CA SER A 58 -14.09 -4.96 4.02
C SER A 58 -12.95 -4.25 4.75
N ASP A 59 -11.72 -4.76 4.63
CA ASP A 59 -10.53 -4.19 5.23
C ASP A 59 -9.75 -3.28 4.27
N LEU A 60 -10.15 -3.23 3.01
CA LEU A 60 -9.42 -2.49 1.97
C LEU A 60 -9.18 -1.02 2.33
N PRO A 61 -10.18 -0.26 2.82
CA PRO A 61 -9.95 1.14 3.20
C PRO A 61 -8.88 1.31 4.28
N ARG A 62 -8.89 0.45 5.29
CA ARG A 62 -7.91 0.49 6.38
C ARG A 62 -6.52 0.16 5.86
N MET A 63 -6.39 -0.90 5.07
CA MET A 63 -5.13 -1.32 4.50
C MET A 63 -4.56 -0.28 3.54
N ALA A 64 -5.43 0.34 2.72
CA ALA A 64 -5.02 1.42 1.83
C ALA A 64 -4.44 2.60 2.62
N MET A 65 -5.07 2.97 3.74
CA MET A 65 -4.58 4.06 4.58
C MET A 65 -3.28 3.70 5.31
N ASP A 66 -3.11 2.46 5.74
CA ASP A 66 -1.85 2.00 6.33
C ASP A 66 -0.70 2.13 5.34
N MET A 67 -0.91 1.71 4.09
CA MET A 67 0.10 1.82 3.05
C MET A 67 0.33 3.27 2.61
N PHE A 68 -0.73 4.05 2.51
CA PHE A 68 -0.64 5.49 2.16
C PHE A 68 0.19 6.25 3.19
N TYR A 69 -0.10 6.04 4.48
CA TYR A 69 0.66 6.64 5.56
C TYR A 69 2.15 6.27 5.47
N ALA A 70 2.43 4.98 5.31
CA ALA A 70 3.81 4.49 5.23
C ALA A 70 4.59 5.12 4.07
N GLY A 71 3.93 5.31 2.92
CA GLY A 71 4.56 5.95 1.76
C GLY A 71 4.95 7.41 1.97
N LEU A 72 4.27 8.09 2.89
CA LEU A 72 4.56 9.49 3.22
C LEU A 72 5.74 9.65 4.18
N LEU A 73 6.11 8.60 4.90
CA LEU A 73 7.10 8.69 5.99
C LEU A 73 8.50 9.10 5.52
N GLU A 74 8.94 8.62 4.37
CA GLU A 74 10.31 8.90 3.88
C GLU A 74 10.56 10.39 3.70
N ASN A 75 9.65 11.08 3.03
CA ASN A 75 9.82 12.49 2.66
C ASN A 75 9.05 13.48 3.56
N HIS A 76 8.05 13.02 4.28
CA HIS A 76 7.14 13.89 5.03
C HIS A 76 6.95 13.48 6.48
N GLY A 77 7.59 12.39 6.92
CA GLY A 77 7.53 11.94 8.31
C GLY A 77 8.49 12.68 9.22
N THR A 78 8.63 12.16 10.44
CA THR A 78 9.50 12.74 11.47
C THR A 78 10.92 12.17 11.46
N GLY A 79 11.22 11.26 10.52
CA GLY A 79 12.54 10.67 10.36
C GLY A 79 13.56 11.66 9.77
N PRO A 80 14.83 11.21 9.58
CA PRO A 80 15.93 12.10 9.19
C PRO A 80 15.71 12.86 7.89
N ASP A 81 15.06 12.24 6.92
CA ASP A 81 14.83 12.83 5.59
C ASP A 81 13.44 13.43 5.42
N GLY A 82 12.61 13.35 6.44
CA GLY A 82 11.24 13.86 6.41
C GLY A 82 11.15 15.32 6.76
N ASP A 83 10.11 15.99 6.25
CA ASP A 83 9.86 17.41 6.56
C ASP A 83 9.00 17.61 7.82
N GLY A 84 8.54 16.53 8.46
CA GLY A 84 7.79 16.58 9.70
C GLY A 84 6.31 16.95 9.56
N THR A 85 5.78 17.05 8.36
CA THR A 85 4.36 17.42 8.16
C THR A 85 3.39 16.29 8.50
N ILE A 86 3.83 15.04 8.37
CA ILE A 86 3.03 13.87 8.70
C ILE A 86 3.60 13.24 9.95
N THR A 87 2.93 13.43 11.08
CA THR A 87 3.38 12.95 12.39
C THR A 87 2.61 11.72 12.87
N SER A 88 1.48 11.41 12.22
CA SER A 88 0.62 10.30 12.62
C SER A 88 -0.21 9.81 11.44
N ARG A 89 -0.81 8.63 11.62
CA ARG A 89 -1.77 8.09 10.65
C ARG A 89 -2.98 9.01 10.47
N ALA A 90 -3.38 9.72 11.53
CA ALA A 90 -4.47 10.69 11.47
C ALA A 90 -4.13 11.84 10.51
N ASP A 91 -2.88 12.30 10.52
CA ASP A 91 -2.41 13.34 9.58
C ASP A 91 -2.51 12.84 8.14
N ALA A 92 -2.09 11.61 7.89
CA ALA A 92 -2.18 11.01 6.55
C ALA A 92 -3.63 10.88 6.08
N ARG A 93 -4.54 10.50 6.99
CA ARG A 93 -5.96 10.41 6.68
C ARG A 93 -6.54 11.78 6.33
N CYS A 94 -6.21 12.81 7.09
CA CYS A 94 -6.65 14.18 6.80
C CYS A 94 -6.13 14.64 5.44
N LEU A 95 -4.88 14.35 5.13
CA LEU A 95 -4.28 14.65 3.84
C LEU A 95 -5.03 13.95 2.71
N TYR A 96 -5.33 12.67 2.87
CA TYR A 96 -6.04 11.90 1.85
C TYR A 96 -7.46 12.45 1.62
N LYS A 97 -8.17 12.77 2.69
CA LYS A 97 -9.51 13.38 2.58
C LYS A 97 -9.46 14.68 1.80
N GLN A 98 -8.47 15.53 2.07
CA GLN A 98 -8.32 16.79 1.36
C GLN A 98 -7.94 16.56 -0.11
N PHE A 99 -7.07 15.60 -0.38
CA PHE A 99 -6.75 15.19 -1.74
C PHE A 99 -8.01 14.76 -2.51
N CYS A 100 -8.87 13.97 -1.88
CA CYS A 100 -10.13 13.55 -2.49
C CYS A 100 -11.05 14.71 -2.81
N ARG A 101 -11.13 15.71 -1.92
CA ARG A 101 -11.97 16.90 -2.15
C ARG A 101 -11.44 17.76 -3.29
N GLU A 102 -10.13 17.86 -3.42
CA GLU A 102 -9.50 18.68 -4.46
C GLU A 102 -9.44 18.00 -5.82
N ASN A 103 -9.52 16.66 -5.86
CA ASN A 103 -9.33 15.88 -7.07
C ASN A 103 -10.47 14.86 -7.27
N PRO A 104 -11.73 15.32 -7.42
CA PRO A 104 -12.88 14.42 -7.50
C PRO A 104 -12.90 13.52 -8.73
N GLU A 105 -12.10 13.83 -9.74
CA GLU A 105 -12.00 13.05 -10.99
C GLU A 105 -10.80 12.09 -11.01
N ASP A 106 -9.90 12.19 -10.02
CA ASP A 106 -8.77 11.27 -9.92
C ASP A 106 -9.26 9.93 -9.37
N GLU A 107 -8.94 8.85 -10.06
CA GLU A 107 -9.38 7.50 -9.65
C GLU A 107 -8.88 7.13 -8.25
N ARG A 108 -7.67 7.56 -7.90
CA ARG A 108 -7.09 7.33 -6.57
C ARG A 108 -7.87 8.03 -5.46
N ALA A 109 -8.61 9.09 -5.79
CA ALA A 109 -9.43 9.85 -4.87
C ALA A 109 -10.86 9.31 -4.76
N THR A 110 -11.28 8.43 -5.68
CA THR A 110 -12.65 7.91 -5.72
C THR A 110 -12.74 6.42 -5.40
N SER A 111 -11.61 5.72 -5.41
CA SER A 111 -11.58 4.28 -5.21
C SER A 111 -10.33 3.87 -4.42
N TYR A 112 -10.52 3.18 -3.31
CA TYR A 112 -9.41 2.60 -2.56
C TYR A 112 -8.68 1.52 -3.36
N TYR A 113 -9.38 0.83 -4.24
CA TYR A 113 -8.77 -0.14 -5.15
C TYR A 113 -7.78 0.55 -6.09
N ALA A 114 -8.18 1.66 -6.69
CA ALA A 114 -7.30 2.44 -7.57
C ALA A 114 -6.11 3.02 -6.80
N LEU A 115 -6.33 3.48 -5.57
CA LEU A 115 -5.25 3.94 -4.70
C LEU A 115 -4.26 2.80 -4.43
N CYS A 116 -4.74 1.62 -4.05
CA CYS A 116 -3.88 0.46 -3.81
C CYS A 116 -3.11 0.03 -5.06
N THR A 117 -3.72 0.10 -6.24
CA THR A 117 -3.06 -0.21 -7.50
C THR A 117 -1.89 0.75 -7.76
N SER A 118 -2.12 2.04 -7.56
CA SER A 118 -1.06 3.05 -7.71
C SER A 118 0.06 2.85 -6.70
N ILE A 119 -0.28 2.52 -5.47
CA ILE A 119 0.69 2.20 -4.41
C ILE A 119 1.52 0.98 -4.80
N ALA A 120 0.87 -0.07 -5.30
CA ALA A 120 1.56 -1.29 -5.73
C ALA A 120 2.56 -1.02 -6.84
N GLU A 121 2.19 -0.19 -7.81
CA GLU A 121 3.09 0.22 -8.89
C GLU A 121 4.31 0.98 -8.35
N GLN A 122 4.09 1.86 -7.37
CA GLN A 122 5.19 2.61 -6.75
C GLN A 122 6.08 1.69 -5.91
N MET A 123 5.49 0.76 -5.16
CA MET A 123 6.25 -0.24 -4.41
C MET A 123 7.16 -1.06 -5.32
N GLU A 124 6.65 -1.47 -6.47
CA GLU A 124 7.44 -2.21 -7.46
C GLU A 124 8.61 -1.37 -7.99
N LYS A 125 8.35 -0.12 -8.34
CA LYS A 125 9.39 0.80 -8.81
C LYS A 125 10.48 1.03 -7.77
N ASP A 126 10.09 1.11 -6.50
CA ASP A 126 11.01 1.40 -5.40
C ASP A 126 11.70 0.14 -4.85
N GLY A 127 11.36 -1.03 -5.37
CA GLY A 127 11.97 -2.29 -4.93
C GLY A 127 11.50 -2.74 -3.55
N PHE A 128 10.30 -2.32 -3.12
CA PHE A 128 9.76 -2.59 -1.78
C PHE A 128 9.62 -4.09 -1.51
N PHE A 129 9.12 -4.85 -2.48
CA PHE A 129 8.88 -6.28 -2.31
C PHE A 129 10.20 -7.06 -2.17
N LYS A 130 11.24 -6.62 -2.84
CA LYS A 130 12.58 -7.21 -2.71
C LYS A 130 13.22 -6.83 -1.38
N ARG A 131 13.16 -5.54 -1.03
CA ARG A 131 13.77 -5.01 0.19
C ARG A 131 13.18 -5.64 1.45
N THR A 132 11.87 -5.85 1.49
CA THR A 132 11.18 -6.43 2.65
C THR A 132 11.34 -7.95 2.73
N GLY A 133 11.88 -8.59 1.69
CA GLY A 133 12.02 -10.03 1.63
C GLY A 133 10.75 -10.77 1.18
N MET A 134 9.68 -10.05 0.90
CA MET A 134 8.40 -10.67 0.46
C MET A 134 8.58 -11.47 -0.82
N GLU A 135 9.28 -10.91 -1.80
CA GLU A 135 9.55 -11.57 -3.07
C GLU A 135 10.34 -12.86 -2.88
N ASP A 136 11.41 -12.81 -2.06
CA ASP A 136 12.25 -13.99 -1.79
C ASP A 136 11.47 -15.09 -1.04
N ILE A 137 10.64 -14.69 -0.07
CA ILE A 137 9.81 -15.63 0.69
C ILE A 137 8.83 -16.34 -0.23
N LEU A 138 8.18 -15.60 -1.13
CA LEU A 138 7.22 -16.16 -2.08
C LEU A 138 7.88 -17.10 -3.07
N GLU A 139 9.06 -16.73 -3.60
CA GLU A 139 9.84 -17.61 -4.48
C GLU A 139 10.25 -18.90 -3.78
N ASN A 140 10.67 -18.83 -2.51
CA ASN A 140 11.03 -20.00 -1.72
C ASN A 140 9.81 -20.88 -1.43
N MET A 141 8.63 -20.30 -1.23
CA MET A 141 7.39 -21.07 -1.07
C MET A 141 7.02 -21.78 -2.35
N GLU A 142 7.23 -21.18 -3.53
CA GLU A 142 7.02 -21.82 -4.83
C GLU A 142 7.91 -23.05 -5.01
N SER A 143 9.16 -22.97 -4.53
CA SER A 143 10.12 -24.08 -4.65
C SER A 143 9.81 -25.25 -3.70
N LEU A 144 8.98 -25.04 -2.67
CA LEU A 144 8.57 -26.06 -1.72
C LEU A 144 7.31 -26.84 -2.17
N VAL A 145 6.68 -26.39 -3.23
CA VAL A 145 5.48 -27.02 -3.83
C VAL A 145 5.87 -27.73 -5.11
#